data_3b9ba3981d874ba71c4578b86060005e
#
_entry.id   3b9ba3981d874ba71c4578b86060005e
#
_cell.length_a   1.000
_cell.length_b   1.000
_cell.length_c   1.000
_cell.angle_alpha   90.00
_cell.angle_beta   90.00
_cell.angle_gamma   90.00
#
_symmetry.space_group_name_H-M   'P 1'
#
loop_
_entity.id
_entity.type
_entity.pdbx_description
1 polymer ?
#
loop_
_entity_poly.entity_id
_entity_poly.type
_entity_poly.pdbx_seq_one_letter_code
_entity_poly.pdbx_strand_id
1 'polypeptide(L)'
;LGASPDGLIVPNTPDDRRYGRLVEFKCPMSRAEKPEIPPAYVHQMQMQMECTGIDECEYVEFRFKQVFTSEWMKSTQTKGCFAVYDDGRIDYDINHHPEDAQMIYWVLQSIKEDFVPRDPNWLSNHIEGLSAFWNEVLEHRKNGTKPEEKPKNNLPMLEI
;
A
#
# COMPACT_ATOMS: atom_id res chain seq x y z
N LEU A 1 -17.57 7.73 8.03
CA LEU A 1 -16.27 7.10 7.82
C LEU A 1 -16.40 6.00 6.78
N GLY A 2 -15.32 5.73 6.06
CA GLY A 2 -15.23 4.63 5.11
C GLY A 2 -13.77 4.21 4.93
N ALA A 3 -13.55 2.92 4.74
CA ALA A 3 -12.24 2.37 4.49
C ALA A 3 -12.37 1.15 3.56
N SER A 4 -11.30 0.85 2.83
CA SER A 4 -11.22 -0.32 1.95
C SER A 4 -9.96 -1.09 2.32
N PRO A 5 -10.07 -2.20 3.06
CA PRO A 5 -8.96 -3.11 3.27
C PRO A 5 -8.58 -3.78 1.94
N ASP A 6 -7.31 -4.17 1.80
CA ASP A 6 -6.84 -4.88 0.61
C ASP A 6 -7.38 -6.31 0.54
N GLY A 7 -7.72 -6.91 1.68
CA GLY A 7 -8.33 -8.22 1.71
C GLY A 7 -8.74 -8.69 3.09
N LEU A 8 -9.34 -9.89 3.08
CA LEU A 8 -9.69 -10.67 4.26
C LEU A 8 -9.02 -12.04 4.13
N ILE A 9 -8.34 -12.48 5.18
CA ILE A 9 -7.67 -13.78 5.18
C ILE A 9 -8.71 -14.88 5.40
N VAL A 10 -8.84 -15.76 4.41
CA VAL A 10 -9.70 -16.95 4.45
C VAL A 10 -8.82 -18.16 4.15
N PRO A 11 -8.11 -18.68 5.14
CA PRO A 11 -7.23 -19.83 4.92
C PRO A 11 -8.02 -21.10 4.62
N ASN A 12 -7.36 -22.04 3.93
CA ASN A 12 -7.95 -23.32 3.55
C ASN A 12 -8.23 -24.26 4.75
N THR A 13 -7.65 -23.95 5.92
CA THR A 13 -7.82 -24.73 7.15
C THR A 13 -8.54 -23.87 8.19
N PRO A 14 -9.65 -24.37 8.80
CA PRO A 14 -10.42 -23.61 9.77
C PRO A 14 -9.65 -23.23 11.05
N ASP A 15 -8.58 -23.98 11.35
CA ASP A 15 -7.77 -23.79 12.56
C ASP A 15 -6.64 -22.75 12.41
N ASP A 16 -6.50 -22.14 11.23
CA ASP A 16 -5.52 -21.06 11.05
C ASP A 16 -5.94 -19.84 11.87
N ARG A 17 -5.06 -19.41 12.76
CA ARG A 17 -5.28 -18.25 13.65
C ARG A 17 -5.52 -16.93 12.89
N ARG A 18 -5.13 -16.86 11.63
CA ARG A 18 -5.32 -15.68 10.79
C ARG A 18 -6.72 -15.60 10.16
N TYR A 19 -7.55 -16.63 10.34
CA TYR A 19 -8.90 -16.65 9.78
C TYR A 19 -9.70 -15.43 10.21
N GLY A 20 -10.21 -14.68 9.24
CA GLY A 20 -11.02 -13.49 9.48
C GLY A 20 -10.23 -12.21 9.75
N ARG A 21 -8.90 -12.21 9.73
CA ARG A 21 -8.09 -10.99 9.79
C ARG A 21 -8.22 -10.19 8.51
N LEU A 22 -8.22 -8.87 8.64
CA LEU A 22 -7.94 -7.99 7.52
C LEU A 22 -6.48 -8.13 7.08
N VAL A 23 -6.18 -7.78 5.86
CA VAL A 23 -4.80 -7.64 5.38
C VAL A 23 -4.64 -6.31 4.65
N GLU A 24 -3.50 -5.67 4.91
CA GLU A 24 -3.06 -4.44 4.25
C GLU A 24 -1.69 -4.68 3.61
N PHE A 25 -1.61 -4.54 2.29
CA PHE A 25 -0.40 -4.70 1.51
C PHE A 25 0.28 -3.36 1.25
N LYS A 26 1.59 -3.32 1.38
CA LYS A 26 2.40 -2.13 1.03
C LYS A 26 3.59 -2.52 0.16
N CYS A 27 3.83 -1.71 -0.87
CA CYS A 27 4.96 -1.85 -1.79
C CYS A 27 5.67 -0.49 -1.92
N PRO A 28 6.41 -0.01 -0.90
CA PRO A 28 7.06 1.29 -0.95
C PRO A 28 8.25 1.27 -1.92
N MET A 29 8.29 2.21 -2.87
CA MET A 29 9.37 2.32 -3.87
C MET A 29 10.64 2.97 -3.31
N SER A 30 10.49 4.05 -2.52
CA SER A 30 11.63 4.90 -2.13
C SER A 30 11.86 5.02 -0.63
N ARG A 31 10.89 4.61 0.20
CA ARG A 31 11.02 4.70 1.65
C ARG A 31 12.00 3.64 2.17
N ALA A 32 12.99 4.07 2.95
CA ALA A 32 13.88 3.13 3.64
C ALA A 32 13.10 2.15 4.53
N GLU A 33 13.60 0.93 4.65
CA GLU A 33 13.04 -0.06 5.57
C GLU A 33 13.18 0.43 7.01
N LYS A 34 12.10 0.28 7.78
CA LYS A 34 12.06 0.61 9.20
C LYS A 34 11.46 -0.55 9.99
N PRO A 35 11.91 -0.76 11.24
CA PRO A 35 11.31 -1.78 12.09
C PRO A 35 9.83 -1.53 12.35
N GLU A 36 9.46 -0.27 12.59
CA GLU A 36 8.09 0.10 12.94
C GLU A 36 7.23 0.34 11.69
N ILE A 37 5.95 0.01 11.81
CA ILE A 37 4.94 0.40 10.82
C ILE A 37 4.76 1.92 10.88
N PRO A 38 4.77 2.63 9.73
CA PRO A 38 4.51 4.07 9.73
C PRO A 38 3.17 4.40 10.38
N PRO A 39 3.09 5.46 11.23
CA PRO A 39 1.85 5.82 11.92
C PRO A 39 0.65 6.00 10.98
N ALA A 40 0.86 6.57 9.80
CA ALA A 40 -0.20 6.74 8.80
C ALA A 40 -0.83 5.40 8.38
N TYR A 41 -0.04 4.33 8.27
CA TYR A 41 -0.55 3.00 7.94
C TYR A 41 -1.25 2.35 9.13
N VAL A 42 -0.77 2.59 10.36
CA VAL A 42 -1.46 2.16 11.57
C VAL A 42 -2.85 2.80 11.63
N HIS A 43 -2.94 4.12 11.42
CA HIS A 43 -4.23 4.82 11.39
C HIS A 43 -5.17 4.31 10.27
N GLN A 44 -4.63 3.98 9.11
CA GLN A 44 -5.40 3.38 8.02
C GLN A 44 -6.00 2.03 8.45
N MET A 45 -5.21 1.14 9.04
CA MET A 45 -5.66 -0.17 9.50
C MET A 45 -6.65 -0.06 10.67
N GLN A 46 -6.44 0.87 11.61
CA GLN A 46 -7.41 1.13 12.67
C GLN A 46 -8.76 1.58 12.12
N MET A 47 -8.77 2.47 11.11
CA MET A 47 -10.00 2.89 10.45
C MET A 47 -10.70 1.74 9.72
N GLN A 48 -9.94 0.85 9.06
CA GLN A 48 -10.48 -0.34 8.42
C GLN A 48 -11.14 -1.28 9.43
N MET A 49 -10.47 -1.53 10.55
CA MET A 49 -10.99 -2.37 11.64
C MET A 49 -12.24 -1.74 12.29
N GLU A 50 -12.25 -0.42 12.46
CA GLU A 50 -13.42 0.31 12.97
C GLU A 50 -14.64 0.20 12.03
N CYS A 51 -14.43 0.32 10.71
CA CYS A 51 -15.50 0.23 9.71
C CYS A 51 -16.04 -1.19 9.51
N THR A 52 -15.20 -2.21 9.71
CA THR A 52 -15.57 -3.62 9.46
C THR A 52 -16.02 -4.36 10.71
N GLY A 53 -15.66 -3.87 11.89
CA GLY A 53 -15.88 -4.56 13.16
C GLY A 53 -14.92 -5.74 13.39
N ILE A 54 -13.84 -5.85 12.61
CA ILE A 54 -12.79 -6.87 12.75
C ILE A 54 -11.70 -6.32 13.67
N ASP A 55 -11.19 -7.16 14.57
CA ASP A 55 -10.28 -6.74 15.63
C ASP A 55 -8.79 -6.92 15.30
N GLU A 56 -8.48 -7.46 14.12
CA GLU A 56 -7.11 -7.81 13.75
C GLU A 56 -6.82 -7.47 12.29
N CYS A 57 -5.63 -6.89 12.04
CA CYS A 57 -5.13 -6.64 10.69
C CYS A 57 -3.69 -7.12 10.54
N GLU A 58 -3.42 -7.86 9.48
CA GLU A 58 -2.09 -8.27 9.07
C GLU A 58 -1.50 -7.19 8.15
N TYR A 59 -0.35 -6.64 8.52
CA TYR A 59 0.42 -5.72 7.70
C TYR A 59 1.48 -6.49 6.94
N VAL A 60 1.48 -6.42 5.62
CA VAL A 60 2.47 -7.10 4.78
C VAL A 60 3.13 -6.09 3.85
N GLU A 61 4.44 -5.89 4.03
CA GLU A 61 5.22 -4.99 3.19
C GLU A 61 6.16 -5.80 2.29
N PHE A 62 5.99 -5.64 0.99
CA PHE A 62 6.84 -6.23 -0.03
C PHE A 62 7.86 -5.21 -0.52
N ARG A 63 9.11 -5.62 -0.66
CA ARG A 63 10.15 -4.80 -1.27
C ARG A 63 10.67 -5.48 -2.51
N PHE A 64 10.59 -4.74 -3.60
CA PHE A 64 11.10 -5.16 -4.89
C PHE A 64 12.34 -4.35 -5.25
N LYS A 65 13.28 -4.99 -5.93
CA LYS A 65 14.47 -4.34 -6.50
C LYS A 65 14.44 -4.55 -8.00
N GLN A 66 14.55 -3.46 -8.76
CA GLN A 66 14.84 -3.55 -10.18
C GLN A 66 16.28 -4.00 -10.38
N VAL A 67 16.49 -4.92 -11.30
CA VAL A 67 17.79 -5.54 -11.55
C VAL A 67 18.06 -5.61 -13.05
N PHE A 68 19.34 -5.79 -13.42
CA PHE A 68 19.73 -6.06 -14.81
C PHE A 68 19.37 -7.50 -15.20
N THR A 69 19.16 -7.74 -16.50
CA THR A 69 18.82 -9.07 -17.06
C THR A 69 19.81 -10.14 -16.58
N SER A 70 21.10 -9.84 -16.53
CA SER A 70 22.14 -10.79 -16.12
C SER A 70 22.03 -11.18 -14.64
N GLU A 71 21.62 -10.27 -13.77
CA GLU A 71 21.32 -10.54 -12.35
C GLU A 71 20.00 -11.31 -12.22
N TRP A 72 18.99 -10.89 -12.95
CA TRP A 72 17.68 -11.54 -12.97
C TRP A 72 17.77 -13.01 -13.39
N MET A 73 18.50 -13.32 -14.45
CA MET A 73 18.65 -14.70 -14.92
C MET A 73 19.31 -15.61 -13.89
N LYS A 74 20.25 -15.09 -13.10
CA LYS A 74 20.98 -15.85 -12.07
C LYS A 74 20.25 -15.92 -10.73
N SER A 75 19.28 -15.04 -10.50
CA SER A 75 18.56 -14.98 -9.22
C SER A 75 17.68 -16.21 -9.02
N THR A 76 17.73 -16.77 -7.81
CA THR A 76 16.84 -17.82 -7.30
C THR A 76 15.68 -17.27 -6.48
N GLN A 77 15.65 -15.96 -6.24
CA GLN A 77 14.56 -15.28 -5.53
C GLN A 77 13.27 -15.27 -6.38
N THR A 78 12.14 -15.01 -5.73
CA THR A 78 10.90 -14.67 -6.45
C THR A 78 11.17 -13.48 -7.34
N LYS A 79 10.85 -13.60 -8.60
CA LYS A 79 11.20 -12.61 -9.62
C LYS A 79 10.16 -12.55 -10.73
N GLY A 80 10.16 -11.45 -11.45
CA GLY A 80 9.34 -11.26 -12.62
C GLY A 80 9.88 -10.18 -13.53
N CYS A 81 9.18 -9.94 -14.61
CA CYS A 81 9.44 -8.83 -15.51
C CYS A 81 8.11 -8.32 -16.08
N PHE A 82 8.15 -7.14 -16.67
CA PHE A 82 7.07 -6.58 -17.47
C PHE A 82 7.66 -5.68 -18.55
N ALA A 83 6.91 -5.51 -19.64
CA ALA A 83 7.28 -4.63 -20.73
C ALA A 83 6.57 -3.29 -20.61
N VAL A 84 7.30 -2.20 -20.83
CA VAL A 84 6.76 -0.83 -20.86
C VAL A 84 6.95 -0.28 -22.25
N TYR A 85 5.86 0.08 -22.92
CA TYR A 85 5.85 0.66 -24.25
C TYR A 85 5.96 2.18 -24.18
N ASP A 86 6.41 2.82 -25.25
CA ASP A 86 6.54 4.29 -25.35
C ASP A 86 5.21 5.03 -25.18
N ASP A 87 4.09 4.39 -25.50
CA ASP A 87 2.74 4.94 -25.31
C ASP A 87 2.20 4.77 -23.87
N GLY A 88 3.01 4.24 -22.97
CA GLY A 88 2.66 4.02 -21.56
C GLY A 88 1.88 2.72 -21.27
N ARG A 89 1.61 1.88 -22.28
CA ARG A 89 1.05 0.55 -22.04
C ARG A 89 2.06 -0.31 -21.28
N ILE A 90 1.54 -1.19 -20.41
CA ILE A 90 2.34 -2.17 -19.66
C ILE A 90 1.82 -3.56 -19.98
N ASP A 91 2.73 -4.47 -20.32
CA ASP A 91 2.44 -5.89 -20.51
C ASP A 91 3.12 -6.68 -19.39
N TYR A 92 2.32 -7.40 -18.61
CA TYR A 92 2.77 -8.21 -17.48
C TYR A 92 3.00 -9.67 -17.82
N ASP A 93 2.85 -10.08 -19.10
CA ASP A 93 3.17 -11.45 -19.49
C ASP A 93 4.68 -11.67 -19.47
N ILE A 94 5.13 -12.42 -18.48
CA ILE A 94 6.56 -12.74 -18.28
C ILE A 94 7.18 -13.49 -19.48
N ASN A 95 6.36 -14.13 -20.33
CA ASN A 95 6.82 -14.85 -21.50
C ASN A 95 6.87 -13.98 -22.76
N HIS A 96 6.32 -12.78 -22.70
CA HIS A 96 6.29 -11.84 -23.79
C HIS A 96 7.42 -10.83 -23.65
N HIS A 97 8.38 -10.87 -24.58
CA HIS A 97 9.54 -9.97 -24.63
C HIS A 97 9.52 -9.20 -25.96
N PRO A 98 8.68 -8.16 -26.09
CA PRO A 98 8.56 -7.39 -27.33
C PRO A 98 9.83 -6.58 -27.59
N GLU A 99 10.22 -6.47 -28.88
CA GLU A 99 11.41 -5.70 -29.29
C GLU A 99 11.19 -4.19 -29.21
N ASP A 100 9.93 -3.74 -29.25
CA ASP A 100 9.47 -2.35 -29.25
C ASP A 100 9.10 -1.82 -27.86
N ALA A 101 9.54 -2.49 -26.80
CA ALA A 101 9.27 -2.08 -25.42
C ALA A 101 10.51 -2.21 -24.53
N GLN A 102 10.54 -1.39 -23.48
CA GLN A 102 11.55 -1.50 -22.44
C GLN A 102 11.16 -2.62 -21.46
N MET A 103 12.03 -3.62 -21.33
CA MET A 103 11.86 -4.67 -20.31
C MET A 103 12.34 -4.21 -18.95
N ILE A 104 11.48 -4.31 -17.96
CA ILE A 104 11.78 -4.05 -16.55
C ILE A 104 11.84 -5.38 -15.81
N TYR A 105 12.99 -5.71 -15.26
CA TYR A 105 13.24 -6.93 -14.49
C TYR A 105 13.30 -6.62 -13.01
N TRP A 106 12.65 -7.43 -12.18
CA TRP A 106 12.63 -7.24 -10.74
C TRP A 106 12.80 -8.56 -9.98
N VAL A 107 13.29 -8.42 -8.75
CA VAL A 107 13.36 -9.50 -7.76
C VAL A 107 12.69 -9.05 -6.47
N LEU A 108 12.05 -9.98 -5.77
CA LEU A 108 11.52 -9.73 -4.43
C LEU A 108 12.70 -9.75 -3.45
N GLN A 109 12.96 -8.60 -2.83
CA GLN A 109 14.09 -8.39 -1.93
C GLN A 109 13.78 -8.86 -0.51
N SER A 110 12.62 -8.45 0.02
CA SER A 110 12.17 -8.82 1.35
C SER A 110 10.64 -8.79 1.45
N ILE A 111 10.13 -9.56 2.40
CA ILE A 111 8.76 -9.48 2.90
C ILE A 111 8.85 -9.19 4.38
N LYS A 112 8.13 -8.18 4.85
CA LYS A 112 7.93 -7.89 6.25
C LYS A 112 6.47 -8.17 6.57
N GLU A 113 6.22 -9.02 7.55
CA GLU A 113 4.90 -9.29 8.09
C GLU A 113 4.84 -8.75 9.52
N ASP A 114 3.76 -8.10 9.88
CA ASP A 114 3.53 -7.56 11.21
C ASP A 114 2.03 -7.62 11.52
N PHE A 115 1.69 -7.55 12.80
CA PHE A 115 0.33 -7.70 13.27
C PHE A 115 -0.12 -6.44 14.01
N VAL A 116 -1.29 -5.93 13.65
CA VAL A 116 -1.88 -4.74 14.27
C VAL A 116 -3.22 -5.12 14.91
N PRO A 117 -3.32 -5.13 16.26
CA PRO A 117 -4.59 -5.29 16.94
C PRO A 117 -5.40 -3.99 16.85
N ARG A 118 -6.73 -4.10 16.92
CA ARG A 118 -7.62 -2.95 17.02
C ARG A 118 -7.41 -2.25 18.36
N ASP A 119 -7.24 -0.94 18.30
CA ASP A 119 -7.33 -0.06 19.47
C ASP A 119 -8.80 0.33 19.70
N PRO A 120 -9.45 -0.14 20.77
CA PRO A 120 -10.86 0.16 21.03
C PRO A 120 -11.12 1.65 21.28
N ASN A 121 -10.10 2.43 21.60
CA ASN A 121 -10.19 3.86 21.86
C ASN A 121 -9.81 4.70 20.62
N TRP A 122 -9.38 4.07 19.53
CA TRP A 122 -8.88 4.81 18.38
C TRP A 122 -9.91 5.81 17.84
N LEU A 123 -11.14 5.38 17.62
CA LEU A 123 -12.19 6.26 17.10
C LEU A 123 -12.52 7.39 18.08
N SER A 124 -12.69 7.09 19.36
CA SER A 124 -12.99 8.12 20.38
C SER A 124 -11.88 9.17 20.49
N ASN A 125 -10.64 8.76 20.33
CA ASN A 125 -9.49 9.66 20.37
C ASN A 125 -9.33 10.54 19.11
N HIS A 126 -9.98 10.16 18.00
CA HIS A 126 -9.81 10.84 16.72
C HIS A 126 -11.10 11.49 16.18
N ILE A 127 -12.26 11.19 16.74
CA ILE A 127 -13.57 11.57 16.18
C ILE A 127 -13.74 13.08 16.07
N GLU A 128 -13.22 13.86 17.01
CA GLU A 128 -13.30 15.32 16.96
C GLU A 128 -12.54 15.89 15.76
N GLY A 129 -11.30 15.43 15.54
CA GLY A 129 -10.49 15.84 14.39
C GLY A 129 -11.09 15.42 13.06
N LEU A 130 -11.61 14.19 12.99
CA LEU A 130 -12.30 13.68 11.79
C LEU A 130 -13.57 14.48 11.48
N SER A 131 -14.33 14.86 12.52
CA SER A 131 -15.54 15.67 12.37
C SER A 131 -15.21 17.10 11.94
N ALA A 132 -14.17 17.70 12.52
CA ALA A 132 -13.72 19.03 12.12
C ALA A 132 -13.29 19.06 10.65
N PHE A 133 -12.48 18.09 10.23
CA PHE A 133 -12.10 17.94 8.81
C PHE A 133 -13.31 17.78 7.89
N TRP A 134 -14.28 16.94 8.27
CA TRP A 134 -15.47 16.75 7.46
C TRP A 134 -16.33 18.00 7.34
N ASN A 135 -16.46 18.76 8.43
CA ASN A 135 -17.18 20.04 8.41
C ASN A 135 -16.48 21.06 7.48
N GLU A 136 -15.16 21.13 7.49
CA GLU A 136 -14.39 21.96 6.54
C GLU A 136 -14.68 21.56 5.09
N VAL A 137 -14.71 20.25 4.79
CA VAL A 137 -15.09 19.75 3.46
C VAL A 137 -16.50 20.18 3.05
N LEU A 138 -17.47 20.10 3.97
CA LEU A 138 -18.84 20.53 3.71
C LEU A 138 -18.94 22.04 3.46
N GLU A 139 -18.22 22.85 4.21
CA GLU A 139 -18.12 24.29 4.02
C GLU A 139 -17.56 24.66 2.63
N HIS A 140 -16.45 24.05 2.24
CA HIS A 140 -15.87 24.25 0.93
C HIS A 140 -16.83 23.86 -0.20
N ARG A 141 -17.52 22.72 -0.05
CA ARG A 141 -18.55 22.27 -1.03
C ARG A 141 -19.69 23.27 -1.14
N LYS A 142 -20.20 23.77 -0.01
CA LYS A 142 -21.30 24.73 0.03
C LYS A 142 -20.92 26.06 -0.63
N ASN A 143 -19.70 26.52 -0.40
CA ASN A 143 -19.22 27.81 -0.88
C ASN A 143 -18.61 27.74 -2.29
N GLY A 144 -18.46 26.54 -2.89
CA GLY A 144 -17.78 26.38 -4.17
C GLY A 144 -16.28 26.72 -4.12
N THR A 145 -15.65 26.64 -2.93
CA THR A 145 -14.25 26.96 -2.71
C THR A 145 -13.40 25.70 -2.61
N LYS A 146 -12.09 25.85 -2.74
CA LYS A 146 -11.09 24.81 -2.48
C LYS A 146 -10.22 25.25 -1.31
N PRO A 147 -9.71 24.32 -0.48
CA PRO A 147 -8.70 24.66 0.49
C PRO A 147 -7.44 25.22 -0.21
N GLU A 148 -6.74 26.11 0.46
CA GLU A 148 -5.45 26.59 -0.04
C GLU A 148 -4.48 25.41 -0.18
N GLU A 149 -3.88 25.27 -1.37
CA GLU A 149 -2.86 24.25 -1.58
C GLU A 149 -1.67 24.55 -0.67
N LYS A 150 -1.41 23.66 0.27
CA LYS A 150 -0.15 23.71 1.02
C LYS A 150 1.01 23.57 0.02
N PRO A 151 2.07 24.38 0.12
CA PRO A 151 3.22 24.24 -0.76
C PRO A 151 3.67 22.77 -0.75
N LYS A 152 3.66 22.14 -1.93
CA LYS A 152 4.19 20.78 -2.08
C LYS A 152 5.63 20.84 -1.60
N ASN A 153 5.95 20.21 -0.48
CA ASN A 153 7.34 19.92 -0.18
C ASN A 153 7.88 19.20 -1.43
N ASN A 154 8.85 19.83 -2.08
CA ASN A 154 9.49 19.29 -3.27
C ASN A 154 10.14 17.95 -2.89
N LEU A 155 9.37 16.88 -2.97
CA LEU A 155 9.95 15.54 -3.08
C LEU A 155 10.67 15.54 -4.43
N PRO A 156 11.95 15.17 -4.49
CA PRO A 156 12.66 15.08 -5.75
C PRO A 156 11.84 14.19 -6.68
N MET A 157 11.46 14.73 -7.83
CA MET A 157 10.90 13.92 -8.91
C MET A 157 11.97 12.88 -9.25
N LEU A 158 11.60 11.61 -9.15
CA LEU A 158 12.41 10.53 -9.70
C LEU A 158 12.47 10.78 -11.22
N GLU A 159 13.64 11.20 -11.68
CA GLU A 159 13.97 11.09 -13.11
C GLU A 159 14.03 9.58 -13.41
N ILE A 160 13.12 9.16 -14.30
CA ILE A 160 13.01 7.78 -14.80
C ILE A 160 14.07 7.58 -15.87
#